data_a59a79fa64a0335e9ba76abc300a5e5d
#
_entry.id   a59a79fa64a0335e9ba76abc300a5e5d
#
_cell.length_a   1.000
_cell.length_b   1.000
_cell.length_c   1.000
_cell.angle_alpha   90.00
_cell.angle_beta   90.00
_cell.angle_gamma   90.00
#
_symmetry.space_group_name_H-M   'P 1'
#
loop_
_entity.id
_entity.type
_entity.pdbx_description
1 polymer ?
#
loop_
_entity_poly.entity_id
_entity_poly.type
_entity_poly.pdbx_seq_one_letter_code
_entity_poly.pdbx_strand_id
1 'polypeptide(L)'
;MLTLDRVKVSFKDKVALDLGRIIEIADNDRVGVIGSNGAGKTTLIKSILGIVNYQGSIKRGIEADKIAVHMQQNEYIDTVPLRIILKMLIGGRIKNNKKILEMIDFFEFEPCLNKRWKQLSGGQKQRFTLILVMCAESPITLLDEVTSGLDFETRQKLMKKLVQWYKERNTTLLVTSHYYEELEHLVNKILYLDKGKVIDFGNKDDLFRKYCGKAVILCEENNATKEIAKNHRQIAAPEGMIALRCDEAEDEIVITEALSNANVNYRRSNNDIELMTINAKAVYYRGGKR
;
A
#
# COMPACT_ATOMS: atom_id res chain seq x y z
N MET A 1 7.83 0.97 -17.42
CA MET A 1 6.80 -0.10 -17.42
C MET A 1 7.32 -1.34 -16.73
N LEU A 2 6.55 -1.95 -15.84
CA LEU A 2 6.87 -3.19 -15.12
C LEU A 2 5.82 -4.25 -15.48
N THR A 3 6.24 -5.37 -16.07
CA THR A 3 5.34 -6.47 -16.45
C THR A 3 5.73 -7.72 -15.67
N LEU A 4 4.75 -8.32 -14.98
CA LEU A 4 4.88 -9.56 -14.22
C LEU A 4 4.04 -10.62 -14.93
N ASP A 5 4.67 -11.53 -15.67
CA ASP A 5 3.96 -12.56 -16.44
C ASP A 5 3.99 -13.89 -15.67
N ARG A 6 2.84 -14.25 -15.10
CA ARG A 6 2.59 -15.53 -14.40
C ARG A 6 3.71 -15.91 -13.45
N VAL A 7 4.17 -14.92 -12.66
CA VAL A 7 5.26 -15.11 -11.69
C VAL A 7 4.81 -16.05 -10.59
N LYS A 8 5.61 -17.12 -10.38
CA LYS A 8 5.38 -18.10 -9.31
C LYS A 8 6.65 -18.31 -8.51
N VAL A 9 6.53 -18.27 -7.19
CA VAL A 9 7.62 -18.49 -6.24
C VAL A 9 7.24 -19.62 -5.30
N SER A 10 8.14 -20.59 -5.16
CA SER A 10 7.99 -21.68 -4.19
C SER A 10 9.22 -21.75 -3.30
N PHE A 11 9.01 -22.00 -2.02
CA PHE A 11 10.05 -22.31 -1.05
C PHE A 11 9.84 -23.76 -0.60
N LYS A 12 10.77 -24.65 -0.99
CA LYS A 12 10.59 -26.10 -0.84
C LYS A 12 9.24 -26.49 -1.48
N ASP A 13 8.37 -27.14 -0.72
CA ASP A 13 7.07 -27.64 -1.19
C ASP A 13 5.91 -26.62 -1.07
N LYS A 14 6.20 -25.42 -0.55
CA LYS A 14 5.17 -24.39 -0.33
C LYS A 14 5.22 -23.32 -1.40
N VAL A 15 4.11 -23.14 -2.13
CA VAL A 15 3.91 -21.99 -3.03
C VAL A 15 3.65 -20.75 -2.17
N ALA A 16 4.55 -19.77 -2.27
CA ALA A 16 4.46 -18.51 -1.54
C ALA A 16 3.80 -17.39 -2.36
N LEU A 17 3.92 -17.48 -3.70
CA LEU A 17 3.31 -16.54 -4.63
C LEU A 17 2.99 -17.28 -5.94
N ASP A 18 1.80 -17.08 -6.48
CA ASP A 18 1.39 -17.53 -7.82
C ASP A 18 0.43 -16.49 -8.38
N LEU A 19 0.94 -15.63 -9.27
CA LEU A 19 0.12 -14.57 -9.86
C LEU A 19 -0.93 -15.14 -10.83
N GLY A 20 -0.68 -16.29 -11.46
CA GLY A 20 -1.63 -16.97 -12.35
C GLY A 20 -1.98 -16.21 -13.64
N ARG A 21 -1.65 -14.93 -13.72
CA ARG A 21 -1.97 -14.02 -14.83
C ARG A 21 -0.86 -12.99 -15.05
N ILE A 22 -0.98 -12.22 -16.12
CA ILE A 22 -0.11 -11.08 -16.41
C ILE A 22 -0.60 -9.88 -15.60
N ILE A 23 0.32 -9.18 -14.94
CA ILE A 23 0.12 -7.90 -14.27
C ILE A 23 0.97 -6.85 -14.97
N GLU A 24 0.33 -5.84 -15.53
CA GLU A 24 0.99 -4.73 -16.23
C GLU A 24 0.87 -3.44 -15.43
N ILE A 25 2.01 -2.92 -15.00
CA ILE A 25 2.14 -1.68 -14.26
C ILE A 25 2.78 -0.66 -15.20
N ALA A 26 1.99 0.33 -15.59
CA ALA A 26 2.46 1.38 -16.49
C ALA A 26 3.44 2.33 -15.78
N ASP A 27 4.15 3.12 -16.56
CA ASP A 27 4.98 4.18 -16.01
C ASP A 27 4.09 5.17 -15.23
N ASN A 28 4.60 5.61 -14.09
CA ASN A 28 3.92 6.50 -13.14
C ASN A 28 2.70 5.92 -12.42
N ASP A 29 2.41 4.63 -12.59
CA ASP A 29 1.43 3.97 -11.73
C ASP A 29 1.93 3.93 -10.27
N ARG A 30 1.02 4.18 -9.35
CA ARG A 30 1.24 4.03 -7.92
C ARG A 30 0.35 2.89 -7.42
N VAL A 31 0.96 1.75 -7.20
CA VAL A 31 0.26 0.49 -6.91
C VAL A 31 0.35 0.16 -5.42
N GLY A 32 -0.80 0.09 -4.75
CA GLY A 32 -0.91 -0.49 -3.42
C GLY A 32 -0.96 -2.02 -3.52
N VAL A 33 0.04 -2.70 -2.98
CA VAL A 33 0.04 -4.16 -2.87
C VAL A 33 -0.51 -4.54 -1.51
N ILE A 34 -1.74 -5.02 -1.48
CA ILE A 34 -2.49 -5.29 -0.26
C ILE A 34 -2.73 -6.79 -0.05
N GLY A 35 -3.01 -7.17 1.19
CA GLY A 35 -3.28 -8.54 1.59
C GLY A 35 -2.83 -8.84 3.01
N SER A 36 -3.34 -9.91 3.58
CA SER A 36 -3.01 -10.36 4.94
C SER A 36 -1.52 -10.74 5.09
N ASN A 37 -1.08 -10.95 6.33
CA ASN A 37 0.25 -11.50 6.59
C ASN A 37 0.40 -12.85 5.89
N GLY A 38 1.53 -13.05 5.22
CA GLY A 38 1.76 -14.26 4.42
C GLY A 38 1.04 -14.30 3.05
N ALA A 39 0.38 -13.22 2.63
CA ALA A 39 -0.27 -13.14 1.30
C ALA A 39 0.70 -13.13 0.12
N GLY A 40 2.03 -12.96 0.35
CA GLY A 40 3.04 -12.96 -0.70
C GLY A 40 3.58 -11.57 -1.08
N LYS A 41 3.20 -10.48 -0.38
CA LYS A 41 3.59 -9.10 -0.69
C LYS A 41 5.12 -8.91 -0.75
N THR A 42 5.83 -9.24 0.32
CA THR A 42 7.31 -9.18 0.37
C THR A 42 7.96 -10.15 -0.62
N THR A 43 7.35 -11.31 -0.87
CA THR A 43 7.83 -12.27 -1.88
C THR A 43 7.75 -11.66 -3.28
N LEU A 44 6.67 -10.94 -3.61
CA LEU A 44 6.53 -10.22 -4.86
C LEU A 44 7.63 -9.16 -5.01
N ILE A 45 7.86 -8.33 -3.98
CA ILE A 45 8.93 -7.33 -3.99
C ILE A 45 10.29 -7.99 -4.23
N LYS A 46 10.60 -9.06 -3.50
CA LYS A 46 11.86 -9.81 -3.66
C LYS A 46 12.00 -10.42 -5.07
N SER A 47 10.90 -10.86 -5.68
CA SER A 47 10.91 -11.36 -7.07
C SER A 47 11.22 -10.24 -8.06
N ILE A 48 10.59 -9.07 -7.89
CA ILE A 48 10.85 -7.89 -8.74
C ILE A 48 12.33 -7.48 -8.64
N LEU A 49 12.96 -7.60 -7.49
CA LEU A 49 14.37 -7.30 -7.28
C LEU A 49 15.32 -8.43 -7.76
N GLY A 50 14.79 -9.60 -8.12
CA GLY A 50 15.61 -10.76 -8.49
C GLY A 50 16.34 -11.42 -7.31
N ILE A 51 15.89 -11.16 -6.06
CA ILE A 51 16.49 -11.72 -4.83
C ILE A 51 16.06 -13.17 -4.59
N VAL A 52 14.90 -13.55 -5.13
CA VAL A 52 14.37 -14.92 -5.02
C VAL A 52 14.15 -15.52 -6.40
N ASN A 53 14.35 -16.83 -6.51
CA ASN A 53 14.07 -17.55 -7.75
C ASN A 53 12.56 -17.62 -7.99
N TYR A 54 12.15 -17.44 -9.25
CA TYR A 54 10.76 -17.50 -9.66
C TYR A 54 10.62 -18.19 -11.04
N GLN A 55 9.45 -18.73 -11.29
CA GLN A 55 9.00 -19.15 -12.62
C GLN A 55 8.19 -18.02 -13.26
N GLY A 56 8.04 -18.04 -14.59
CA GLY A 56 7.42 -16.94 -15.33
C GLY A 56 8.44 -15.90 -15.77
N SER A 57 8.00 -14.67 -16.05
CA SER A 57 8.92 -13.61 -16.43
C SER A 57 8.60 -12.26 -15.77
N ILE A 58 9.65 -11.45 -15.53
CA ILE A 58 9.55 -10.09 -15.01
C ILE A 58 10.33 -9.16 -15.93
N LYS A 59 9.62 -8.25 -16.61
CA LYS A 59 10.23 -7.18 -17.41
C LYS A 59 10.14 -5.88 -16.62
N ARG A 60 11.28 -5.23 -16.35
CA ARG A 60 11.37 -4.08 -15.42
C ARG A 60 11.53 -2.73 -16.13
N GLY A 61 11.91 -2.72 -17.40
CA GLY A 61 12.25 -1.49 -18.13
C GLY A 61 13.56 -0.81 -17.66
N ILE A 62 14.13 -1.26 -16.53
CA ILE A 62 15.43 -0.85 -15.98
C ILE A 62 16.11 -2.06 -15.34
N GLU A 63 17.41 -1.98 -15.09
CA GLU A 63 18.15 -3.00 -14.35
C GLU A 63 17.67 -3.07 -12.90
N ALA A 64 17.69 -4.27 -12.31
CA ALA A 64 17.14 -4.50 -10.96
C ALA A 64 17.89 -3.71 -9.86
N ASP A 65 19.18 -3.50 -10.03
CA ASP A 65 20.03 -2.71 -9.13
C ASP A 65 19.75 -1.19 -9.19
N LYS A 66 19.01 -0.73 -10.21
CA LYS A 66 18.55 0.66 -10.35
C LYS A 66 17.20 0.90 -9.69
N ILE A 67 16.51 -0.13 -9.21
CA ILE A 67 15.24 -0.02 -8.49
C ILE A 67 15.55 0.49 -7.08
N ALA A 68 14.92 1.58 -6.69
CA ALA A 68 15.01 2.07 -5.30
C ALA A 68 14.08 1.24 -4.41
N VAL A 69 14.58 0.74 -3.29
CA VAL A 69 13.81 -0.11 -2.39
C VAL A 69 13.97 0.26 -0.94
N HIS A 70 12.84 0.33 -0.22
CA HIS A 70 12.76 0.29 1.23
C HIS A 70 12.19 -1.06 1.63
N MET A 71 12.98 -1.89 2.28
CA MET A 71 12.52 -3.18 2.79
C MET A 71 11.95 -3.02 4.20
N GLN A 72 11.11 -3.96 4.63
CA GLN A 72 10.55 -3.99 5.99
C GLN A 72 11.64 -3.97 7.07
N GLN A 73 12.77 -4.61 6.81
CA GLN A 73 13.95 -4.57 7.67
C GLN A 73 15.13 -4.06 6.85
N ASN A 74 15.67 -2.93 7.28
CA ASN A 74 16.89 -2.35 6.71
C ASN A 74 17.92 -2.23 7.82
N GLU A 75 19.13 -2.70 7.55
CA GLU A 75 20.23 -2.59 8.48
C GLU A 75 21.43 -1.91 7.82
N TYR A 76 22.10 -1.09 8.58
CA TYR A 76 23.29 -0.37 8.15
C TYR A 76 24.43 -0.56 9.16
N ILE A 77 25.65 -0.29 8.71
CA ILE A 77 26.85 -0.35 9.55
C ILE A 77 26.66 0.54 10.78
N ASP A 78 26.86 -0.05 11.97
CA ASP A 78 26.65 0.61 13.27
C ASP A 78 27.93 1.17 13.90
N THR A 79 29.07 1.00 13.26
CA THR A 79 30.38 1.44 13.79
C THR A 79 30.68 2.91 13.52
N VAL A 80 30.00 3.52 12.55
CA VAL A 80 30.21 4.90 12.13
C VAL A 80 28.94 5.75 12.22
N PRO A 81 29.06 7.09 12.38
CA PRO A 81 27.90 7.98 12.32
C PRO A 81 27.21 7.94 10.96
N LEU A 82 25.89 8.18 10.95
CA LEU A 82 25.06 8.15 9.73
C LEU A 82 25.53 9.08 8.64
N ARG A 83 26.09 10.24 8.98
CA ARG A 83 26.72 11.16 8.01
C ARG A 83 27.84 10.50 7.20
N ILE A 84 28.54 9.55 7.79
CA ILE A 84 29.60 8.81 7.08
C ILE A 84 28.97 7.81 6.11
N ILE A 85 27.91 7.10 6.55
CA ILE A 85 27.14 6.18 5.68
C ILE A 85 26.59 6.96 4.48
N LEU A 86 25.93 8.11 4.72
CA LEU A 86 25.44 8.96 3.64
C LEU A 86 26.57 9.37 2.68
N LYS A 87 27.70 9.85 3.22
CA LYS A 87 28.85 10.26 2.41
C LYS A 87 29.37 9.12 1.52
N MET A 88 29.43 7.90 2.04
CA MET A 88 29.87 6.72 1.30
C MET A 88 28.89 6.36 0.17
N LEU A 89 27.58 6.38 0.47
CA LEU A 89 26.56 5.99 -0.49
C LEU A 89 26.38 7.02 -1.62
N ILE A 90 26.56 8.31 -1.34
CA ILE A 90 26.46 9.37 -2.38
C ILE A 90 27.79 9.62 -3.12
N GLY A 91 28.86 8.97 -2.72
CA GLY A 91 30.18 9.13 -3.36
C GLY A 91 30.80 10.53 -3.20
N GLY A 92 30.39 11.33 -2.18
CA GLY A 92 30.86 12.71 -2.06
C GLY A 92 30.55 13.38 -0.72
N ARG A 93 30.82 14.69 -0.64
CA ARG A 93 30.53 15.49 0.56
C ARG A 93 29.04 15.87 0.59
N ILE A 94 28.34 15.61 1.71
CA ILE A 94 26.93 15.97 1.91
C ILE A 94 26.66 17.45 1.58
N LYS A 95 27.54 18.37 2.02
CA LYS A 95 27.40 19.82 1.78
C LYS A 95 27.37 20.22 0.30
N ASN A 96 27.90 19.38 -0.57
CA ASN A 96 27.94 19.63 -2.01
C ASN A 96 26.78 18.95 -2.76
N ASN A 97 25.98 18.15 -2.09
CA ASN A 97 24.84 17.45 -2.69
C ASN A 97 23.53 18.12 -2.24
N LYS A 98 23.05 19.05 -3.08
CA LYS A 98 21.83 19.81 -2.83
C LYS A 98 20.63 18.93 -2.51
N LYS A 99 20.49 17.84 -3.23
CA LYS A 99 19.38 16.90 -3.09
C LYS A 99 19.38 16.18 -1.73
N ILE A 100 20.55 15.70 -1.27
CA ILE A 100 20.66 15.11 0.07
C ILE A 100 20.32 16.14 1.14
N LEU A 101 20.74 17.38 0.99
CA LEU A 101 20.40 18.45 1.92
C LEU A 101 18.89 18.69 1.94
N GLU A 102 18.24 18.75 0.79
CA GLU A 102 16.78 18.86 0.67
C GLU A 102 16.06 17.70 1.37
N MET A 103 16.56 16.45 1.23
CA MET A 103 15.97 15.30 1.87
C MET A 103 16.20 15.29 3.39
N ILE A 104 17.38 15.70 3.85
CA ILE A 104 17.68 15.83 5.28
C ILE A 104 16.72 16.84 5.91
N ASP A 105 16.50 17.99 5.26
CA ASP A 105 15.56 19.02 5.72
C ASP A 105 14.12 18.52 5.66
N PHE A 106 13.69 17.96 4.52
CA PHE A 106 12.34 17.41 4.33
C PHE A 106 11.95 16.38 5.41
N PHE A 107 12.89 15.52 5.82
CA PHE A 107 12.68 14.53 6.87
C PHE A 107 13.07 15.03 8.28
N GLU A 108 13.48 16.29 8.42
CA GLU A 108 13.94 16.86 9.72
C GLU A 108 15.01 15.98 10.36
N PHE A 109 15.99 15.52 9.55
CA PHE A 109 16.92 14.48 9.96
C PHE A 109 18.28 15.00 10.45
N GLU A 110 18.57 16.30 10.33
CA GLU A 110 19.83 16.94 10.71
C GLU A 110 20.30 16.54 12.15
N PRO A 111 19.44 16.54 13.19
CA PRO A 111 19.85 16.16 14.54
C PRO A 111 20.31 14.71 14.69
N CYS A 112 20.00 13.86 13.69
CA CYS A 112 20.33 12.43 13.73
C CYS A 112 21.62 12.08 12.99
N LEU A 113 22.18 13.00 12.21
CA LEU A 113 23.36 12.73 11.35
C LEU A 113 24.59 12.25 12.10
N ASN A 114 24.77 12.70 13.35
CA ASN A 114 25.91 12.32 14.18
C ASN A 114 25.65 11.05 15.01
N LYS A 115 24.43 10.51 15.00
CA LYS A 115 24.08 9.25 15.66
C LYS A 115 24.57 8.06 14.84
N ARG A 116 24.73 6.91 15.50
CA ARG A 116 24.92 5.61 14.89
C ARG A 116 23.57 4.92 14.68
N TRP A 117 23.51 3.94 13.78
CA TRP A 117 22.28 3.24 13.43
C TRP A 117 21.49 2.71 14.64
N LYS A 118 22.18 2.05 15.59
CA LYS A 118 21.55 1.51 16.80
C LYS A 118 20.95 2.55 17.75
N GLN A 119 21.40 3.80 17.66
CA GLN A 119 20.93 4.90 18.50
C GLN A 119 19.64 5.54 17.96
N LEU A 120 19.17 5.10 16.82
CA LEU A 120 17.96 5.62 16.19
C LEU A 120 16.70 4.93 16.73
N SER A 121 15.64 5.71 16.92
CA SER A 121 14.28 5.16 17.07
C SER A 121 13.80 4.51 15.77
N GLY A 122 12.73 3.70 15.83
CA GLY A 122 12.13 3.10 14.65
C GLY A 122 11.80 4.13 13.55
N GLY A 123 11.12 5.22 13.90
CA GLY A 123 10.79 6.29 12.96
C GLY A 123 12.02 7.03 12.40
N GLN A 124 13.10 7.16 13.18
CA GLN A 124 14.35 7.72 12.68
C GLN A 124 15.02 6.78 11.68
N LYS A 125 14.98 5.47 11.91
CA LYS A 125 15.49 4.44 10.99
C LYS A 125 14.73 4.48 9.65
N GLN A 126 13.41 4.54 9.70
CA GLN A 126 12.56 4.66 8.51
C GLN A 126 12.91 5.92 7.71
N ARG A 127 12.98 7.08 8.38
CA ARG A 127 13.33 8.35 7.72
C ARG A 127 14.71 8.31 7.05
N PHE A 128 15.71 7.73 7.71
CA PHE A 128 17.05 7.58 7.14
C PHE A 128 17.04 6.75 5.85
N THR A 129 16.39 5.58 5.87
CA THR A 129 16.28 4.72 4.67
C THR A 129 15.50 5.42 3.55
N LEU A 130 14.43 6.16 3.89
CA LEU A 130 13.67 6.92 2.90
C LEU A 130 14.48 8.06 2.27
N ILE A 131 15.33 8.75 3.03
CA ILE A 131 16.28 9.73 2.46
C ILE A 131 17.10 9.09 1.35
N LEU A 132 17.65 7.89 1.58
CA LEU A 132 18.45 7.18 0.58
C LEU A 132 17.62 6.76 -0.63
N VAL A 133 16.44 6.18 -0.40
CA VAL A 133 15.54 5.72 -1.45
C VAL A 133 15.09 6.88 -2.34
N MET A 134 14.71 8.02 -1.74
CA MET A 134 14.25 9.18 -2.50
C MET A 134 15.40 9.91 -3.21
N CYS A 135 16.59 9.87 -2.65
CA CYS A 135 17.78 10.41 -3.32
C CYS A 135 18.22 9.60 -4.54
N ALA A 136 17.84 8.33 -4.62
CA ALA A 136 18.17 7.50 -5.77
C ALA A 136 17.44 7.93 -7.06
N GLU A 137 16.29 8.66 -6.97
CA GLU A 137 15.46 9.10 -8.13
C GLU A 137 15.21 7.99 -9.15
N SER A 138 15.01 6.79 -8.66
CA SER A 138 14.73 5.66 -9.52
C SER A 138 13.38 5.83 -10.21
N PRO A 139 13.26 5.45 -11.49
CA PRO A 139 11.96 5.37 -12.17
C PRO A 139 11.01 4.37 -11.53
N ILE A 140 11.53 3.41 -10.75
CA ILE A 140 10.74 2.41 -10.02
C ILE A 140 11.15 2.43 -8.55
N THR A 141 10.19 2.65 -7.65
CA THR A 141 10.40 2.60 -6.21
C THR A 141 9.50 1.55 -5.57
N LEU A 142 10.08 0.74 -4.68
CA LEU A 142 9.38 -0.28 -3.92
C LEU A 142 9.45 0.07 -2.43
N LEU A 143 8.31 0.16 -1.75
CA LEU A 143 8.22 0.44 -0.33
C LEU A 143 7.51 -0.72 0.38
N ASP A 144 8.26 -1.52 1.14
CA ASP A 144 7.72 -2.68 1.87
C ASP A 144 7.46 -2.30 3.33
N GLU A 145 6.17 -2.09 3.66
CA GLU A 145 5.69 -1.80 5.02
C GLU A 145 6.44 -0.65 5.71
N VAL A 146 6.63 0.45 4.99
CA VAL A 146 7.45 1.60 5.40
C VAL A 146 7.00 2.25 6.72
N THR A 147 5.75 2.05 7.13
CA THR A 147 5.14 2.60 8.35
C THR A 147 5.04 1.60 9.49
N SER A 148 5.45 0.35 9.27
CA SER A 148 5.37 -0.71 10.26
C SER A 148 6.19 -0.40 11.52
N GLY A 149 5.59 -0.63 12.69
CA GLY A 149 6.24 -0.37 13.98
C GLY A 149 6.34 1.10 14.40
N LEU A 150 5.68 2.01 13.67
CA LEU A 150 5.57 3.43 14.06
C LEU A 150 4.31 3.67 14.88
N ASP A 151 4.41 4.60 15.84
CA ASP A 151 3.25 5.16 16.51
C ASP A 151 2.36 5.93 15.52
N PHE A 152 1.11 6.17 15.89
CA PHE A 152 0.10 6.78 15.02
C PHE A 152 0.53 8.15 14.49
N GLU A 153 1.07 9.02 15.34
CA GLU A 153 1.43 10.39 14.93
C GLU A 153 2.62 10.41 13.95
N THR A 154 3.66 9.63 14.25
CA THR A 154 4.84 9.48 13.38
C THR A 154 4.44 8.90 12.03
N ARG A 155 3.55 7.89 12.02
CA ARG A 155 3.02 7.27 10.81
C ARG A 155 2.27 8.27 9.94
N GLN A 156 1.35 9.05 10.52
CA GLN A 156 0.60 10.08 9.80
C GLN A 156 1.51 11.17 9.19
N LYS A 157 2.50 11.64 9.94
CA LYS A 157 3.49 12.60 9.46
C LYS A 157 4.28 12.04 8.28
N LEU A 158 4.73 10.79 8.38
CA LEU A 158 5.49 10.13 7.32
C LEU A 158 4.64 9.96 6.06
N MET A 159 3.40 9.48 6.19
CA MET A 159 2.51 9.30 5.05
C MET A 159 2.20 10.61 4.32
N LYS A 160 1.95 11.70 5.05
CA LYS A 160 1.78 13.05 4.44
C LYS A 160 3.00 13.43 3.60
N LYS A 161 4.21 13.19 4.11
CA LYS A 161 5.46 13.47 3.38
C LYS A 161 5.58 12.58 2.11
N LEU A 162 5.23 11.30 2.19
CA LEU A 162 5.25 10.39 1.04
C LEU A 162 4.24 10.81 -0.03
N VAL A 163 3.00 11.13 0.36
CA VAL A 163 1.97 11.62 -0.56
C VAL A 163 2.42 12.89 -1.25
N GLN A 164 2.93 13.88 -0.50
CA GLN A 164 3.45 15.12 -1.05
C GLN A 164 4.58 14.86 -2.06
N TRP A 165 5.54 13.99 -1.70
CA TRP A 165 6.68 13.67 -2.55
C TRP A 165 6.28 13.01 -3.87
N TYR A 166 5.43 11.98 -3.83
CA TYR A 166 5.06 11.21 -5.02
C TYR A 166 3.95 11.86 -5.86
N LYS A 167 3.26 12.89 -5.35
CA LYS A 167 2.22 13.60 -6.09
C LYS A 167 2.76 14.32 -7.34
N GLU A 168 3.97 14.86 -7.25
CA GLU A 168 4.59 15.71 -8.28
C GLU A 168 5.69 15.00 -9.07
N ARG A 169 5.85 13.67 -8.88
CA ARG A 169 6.95 12.92 -9.50
C ARG A 169 6.48 11.83 -10.42
N ASN A 170 7.17 11.75 -11.56
CA ASN A 170 6.97 10.68 -12.55
C ASN A 170 7.75 9.44 -12.14
N THR A 171 7.28 8.73 -11.11
CA THR A 171 7.89 7.51 -10.58
C THR A 171 6.84 6.43 -10.45
N THR A 172 7.14 5.25 -10.95
CA THR A 172 6.34 4.07 -10.70
C THR A 172 6.58 3.60 -9.28
N LEU A 173 5.52 3.53 -8.46
CA LEU A 173 5.59 3.20 -7.06
C LEU A 173 4.82 1.90 -6.79
N LEU A 174 5.45 0.94 -6.11
CA LEU A 174 4.75 -0.16 -5.46
C LEU A 174 4.93 -0.01 -3.95
N VAL A 175 3.83 0.05 -3.22
CA VAL A 175 3.85 0.19 -1.77
C VAL A 175 3.00 -0.88 -1.12
N THR A 176 3.56 -1.58 -0.13
CA THR A 176 2.80 -2.49 0.72
C THR A 176 2.47 -1.79 2.02
N SER A 177 1.24 -1.95 2.49
CA SER A 177 0.82 -1.51 3.83
C SER A 177 -0.26 -2.43 4.36
N HIS A 178 -0.34 -2.52 5.68
CA HIS A 178 -1.46 -3.11 6.42
C HIS A 178 -2.51 -2.07 6.79
N TYR A 179 -2.23 -0.79 6.57
CA TYR A 179 -3.11 0.33 6.89
C TYR A 179 -3.71 0.86 5.60
N TYR A 180 -4.94 0.46 5.30
CA TYR A 180 -5.60 0.80 4.04
C TYR A 180 -5.80 2.30 3.85
N GLU A 181 -6.08 3.04 4.92
CA GLU A 181 -6.21 4.51 4.91
C GLU A 181 -4.97 5.22 4.35
N GLU A 182 -3.77 4.66 4.59
CA GLU A 182 -2.52 5.21 4.07
C GLU A 182 -2.46 5.15 2.55
N LEU A 183 -3.02 4.09 1.97
CA LEU A 183 -3.00 3.84 0.53
C LEU A 183 -4.02 4.69 -0.23
N GLU A 184 -5.13 5.09 0.39
CA GLU A 184 -6.21 5.82 -0.26
C GLU A 184 -5.75 7.09 -0.99
N HIS A 185 -4.78 7.81 -0.42
CA HIS A 185 -4.26 9.05 -0.97
C HIS A 185 -2.95 8.89 -1.77
N LEU A 186 -2.25 7.77 -1.60
CA LEU A 186 -0.95 7.55 -2.21
C LEU A 186 -1.04 6.81 -3.55
N VAL A 187 -2.01 5.89 -3.70
CA VAL A 187 -2.06 4.97 -4.84
C VAL A 187 -3.25 5.22 -5.77
N ASN A 188 -3.09 4.87 -7.06
CA ASN A 188 -4.14 4.89 -8.06
C ASN A 188 -4.58 3.49 -8.51
N LYS A 189 -3.76 2.46 -8.23
CA LYS A 189 -4.08 1.06 -8.52
C LYS A 189 -3.90 0.20 -7.28
N ILE A 190 -4.63 -0.90 -7.23
CA ILE A 190 -4.53 -1.92 -6.19
C ILE A 190 -4.18 -3.27 -6.81
N LEU A 191 -3.19 -3.95 -6.25
CA LEU A 191 -2.91 -5.36 -6.45
C LEU A 191 -3.27 -6.10 -5.15
N TYR A 192 -4.39 -6.80 -5.15
CA TYR A 192 -4.86 -7.54 -3.99
C TYR A 192 -4.40 -8.99 -4.05
N LEU A 193 -3.62 -9.39 -3.04
CA LEU A 193 -3.11 -10.74 -2.85
C LEU A 193 -3.77 -11.42 -1.65
N ASP A 194 -4.15 -12.70 -1.77
CA ASP A 194 -4.54 -13.55 -0.66
C ASP A 194 -3.97 -14.95 -0.83
N LYS A 195 -3.29 -15.47 0.20
CA LYS A 195 -2.66 -16.81 0.18
C LYS A 195 -1.78 -17.07 -1.04
N GLY A 196 -1.00 -16.08 -1.44
CA GLY A 196 -0.09 -16.15 -2.59
C GLY A 196 -0.76 -15.98 -3.95
N LYS A 197 -2.07 -15.77 -4.03
CA LYS A 197 -2.81 -15.62 -5.28
C LYS A 197 -3.30 -14.19 -5.49
N VAL A 198 -3.44 -13.79 -6.74
CA VAL A 198 -4.07 -12.52 -7.10
C VAL A 198 -5.58 -12.67 -6.98
N ILE A 199 -6.19 -11.90 -6.10
CA ILE A 199 -7.65 -11.77 -6.01
C ILE A 199 -8.13 -10.84 -7.10
N ASP A 200 -7.54 -9.64 -7.19
CA ASP A 200 -7.78 -8.71 -8.30
C ASP A 200 -6.64 -7.72 -8.47
N PHE A 201 -6.62 -7.05 -9.64
CA PHE A 201 -5.70 -5.96 -9.96
C PHE A 201 -6.38 -4.96 -10.89
N GLY A 202 -6.29 -3.69 -10.57
CA GLY A 202 -6.86 -2.63 -11.40
C GLY A 202 -6.80 -1.25 -10.77
N ASN A 203 -7.44 -0.28 -11.43
CA ASN A 203 -7.64 1.06 -10.88
C ASN A 203 -8.44 0.97 -9.57
N LYS A 204 -8.04 1.73 -8.57
CA LYS A 204 -8.63 1.71 -7.24
C LYS A 204 -10.12 2.02 -7.26
N ASP A 205 -10.51 3.07 -7.98
CA ASP A 205 -11.90 3.52 -8.03
C ASP A 205 -12.80 2.54 -8.82
N ASP A 206 -12.26 1.92 -9.88
CA ASP A 206 -12.98 0.90 -10.65
C ASP A 206 -13.17 -0.38 -9.83
N LEU A 207 -12.16 -0.78 -9.05
CA LEU A 207 -12.28 -1.92 -8.14
C LEU A 207 -13.30 -1.64 -7.04
N PHE A 208 -13.31 -0.42 -6.47
CA PHE A 208 -14.31 -0.05 -5.48
C PHE A 208 -15.71 -0.15 -6.08
N ARG A 209 -15.95 0.46 -7.25
CA ARG A 209 -17.25 0.38 -7.95
C ARG A 209 -17.69 -1.04 -8.25
N LYS A 210 -16.75 -1.88 -8.69
CA LYS A 210 -17.01 -3.29 -8.99
C LYS A 210 -17.55 -4.04 -7.77
N TYR A 211 -16.92 -3.87 -6.61
CA TYR A 211 -17.21 -4.65 -5.41
C TYR A 211 -18.20 -3.99 -4.44
N CYS A 212 -18.24 -2.67 -4.42
CA CYS A 212 -18.98 -1.88 -3.43
C CYS A 212 -20.08 -0.99 -4.03
N GLY A 213 -20.08 -0.73 -5.34
CA GLY A 213 -21.01 0.22 -5.98
C GLY A 213 -20.43 1.63 -6.09
N LYS A 214 -21.28 2.63 -6.41
CA LYS A 214 -20.87 4.03 -6.49
C LYS A 214 -20.52 4.60 -5.11
N ALA A 215 -21.27 4.19 -4.09
CA ALA A 215 -21.02 4.54 -2.69
C ALA A 215 -21.50 3.41 -1.77
N VAL A 216 -21.06 3.45 -0.53
CA VAL A 216 -21.51 2.58 0.56
C VAL A 216 -21.87 3.45 1.75
N ILE A 217 -23.01 3.16 2.36
CA ILE A 217 -23.41 3.69 3.65
C ILE A 217 -23.13 2.62 4.71
N LEU A 218 -22.28 2.98 5.67
CA LEU A 218 -21.83 2.10 6.76
C LEU A 218 -22.43 2.59 8.07
N CYS A 219 -23.10 1.71 8.81
CA CYS A 219 -23.67 1.99 10.12
C CYS A 219 -23.46 0.82 11.09
N GLU A 220 -23.58 1.09 12.39
CA GLU A 220 -23.52 0.04 13.41
C GLU A 220 -24.71 -0.91 13.30
N GLU A 221 -24.47 -2.20 13.55
CA GLU A 221 -25.48 -3.23 13.54
C GLU A 221 -26.33 -3.15 14.82
N ASN A 222 -27.61 -2.83 14.67
CA ASN A 222 -28.62 -2.84 15.74
C ASN A 222 -30.00 -3.20 15.18
N ASN A 223 -31.03 -3.24 16.02
CA ASN A 223 -32.38 -3.64 15.55
C ASN A 223 -32.96 -2.67 14.50
N ALA A 224 -32.76 -1.35 14.66
CA ALA A 224 -33.24 -0.36 13.72
C ALA A 224 -32.52 -0.46 12.37
N THR A 225 -31.18 -0.58 12.39
CA THR A 225 -30.39 -0.70 11.17
C THR A 225 -30.63 -2.02 10.43
N LYS A 226 -30.88 -3.11 11.16
CA LYS A 226 -31.28 -4.39 10.55
C LYS A 226 -32.61 -4.30 9.82
N GLU A 227 -33.57 -3.58 10.39
CA GLU A 227 -34.89 -3.40 9.74
C GLU A 227 -34.73 -2.58 8.45
N ILE A 228 -34.03 -1.46 8.50
CA ILE A 228 -33.73 -0.63 7.32
C ILE A 228 -33.02 -1.45 6.25
N ALA A 229 -32.01 -2.21 6.64
CA ALA A 229 -31.17 -3.00 5.73
C ALA A 229 -31.93 -4.09 4.96
N LYS A 230 -33.09 -4.56 5.45
CA LYS A 230 -33.90 -5.58 4.73
C LYS A 230 -34.35 -5.10 3.36
N ASN A 231 -34.57 -3.80 3.19
CA ASN A 231 -35.10 -3.20 1.96
C ASN A 231 -33.96 -2.69 1.03
N HIS A 232 -32.72 -2.87 1.41
CA HIS A 232 -31.57 -2.36 0.66
C HIS A 232 -30.52 -3.43 0.36
N ARG A 233 -29.71 -3.18 -0.65
CA ARG A 233 -28.66 -4.11 -1.06
C ARG A 233 -27.50 -4.10 -0.06
N GLN A 234 -27.37 -5.16 0.71
CA GLN A 234 -26.28 -5.36 1.65
C GLN A 234 -25.05 -5.97 0.97
N ILE A 235 -23.89 -5.55 1.40
CA ILE A 235 -22.58 -6.15 1.06
C ILE A 235 -21.86 -6.55 2.34
N ALA A 236 -20.78 -7.32 2.19
CA ALA A 236 -19.98 -7.72 3.36
C ALA A 236 -19.38 -6.49 4.06
N ALA A 237 -19.45 -6.48 5.39
CA ALA A 237 -19.01 -5.40 6.25
C ALA A 237 -18.06 -5.93 7.36
N PRO A 238 -17.30 -5.06 8.04
CA PRO A 238 -16.63 -5.41 9.29
C PRO A 238 -17.61 -5.91 10.35
N GLU A 239 -17.09 -6.66 11.33
CA GLU A 239 -17.88 -7.20 12.44
C GLU A 239 -18.62 -6.07 13.20
N GLY A 240 -19.89 -6.29 13.51
CA GLY A 240 -20.75 -5.31 14.19
C GLY A 240 -21.22 -4.15 13.30
N MET A 241 -20.98 -4.18 12.00
CA MET A 241 -21.38 -3.15 11.05
C MET A 241 -22.31 -3.69 9.97
N ILE A 242 -23.13 -2.82 9.40
CA ILE A 242 -23.92 -3.07 8.20
C ILE A 242 -23.43 -2.14 7.10
N ALA A 243 -23.17 -2.69 5.91
CA ALA A 243 -22.79 -1.94 4.72
C ALA A 243 -23.89 -2.02 3.67
N LEU A 244 -24.47 -0.87 3.33
CA LEU A 244 -25.54 -0.72 2.36
C LEU A 244 -24.94 -0.14 1.06
N ARG A 245 -25.03 -0.90 -0.02
CA ARG A 245 -24.50 -0.54 -1.33
C ARG A 245 -25.44 0.42 -2.03
N CYS A 246 -24.89 1.50 -2.54
CA CYS A 246 -25.58 2.46 -3.40
C CYS A 246 -25.00 2.35 -4.82
N ASP A 247 -25.84 1.94 -5.77
CA ASP A 247 -25.44 1.89 -7.18
C ASP A 247 -25.85 3.18 -7.91
N GLU A 248 -26.92 3.88 -7.43
CA GLU A 248 -27.38 5.17 -7.93
C GLU A 248 -27.47 6.21 -6.79
N ALA A 249 -27.64 7.50 -7.16
CA ALA A 249 -27.74 8.59 -6.19
C ALA A 249 -29.04 8.49 -5.34
N GLU A 250 -30.09 7.97 -5.94
CA GLU A 250 -31.40 7.75 -5.30
C GLU A 250 -31.29 6.75 -4.15
N ASP A 251 -30.48 5.67 -4.31
CA ASP A 251 -30.23 4.70 -3.23
C ASP A 251 -29.64 5.41 -2.01
N GLU A 252 -28.66 6.29 -2.25
CA GLU A 252 -27.98 7.04 -1.18
C GLU A 252 -28.97 7.93 -0.42
N ILE A 253 -29.82 8.65 -1.13
CA ILE A 253 -30.83 9.55 -0.53
C ILE A 253 -31.79 8.75 0.34
N VAL A 254 -32.41 7.70 -0.18
CA VAL A 254 -33.40 6.88 0.53
C VAL A 254 -32.78 6.25 1.80
N ILE A 255 -31.56 5.70 1.69
CA ILE A 255 -30.88 5.07 2.82
C ILE A 255 -30.55 6.09 3.90
N THR A 256 -29.99 7.25 3.52
CA THR A 256 -29.56 8.27 4.49
C THR A 256 -30.76 8.93 5.18
N GLU A 257 -31.89 9.14 4.47
CA GLU A 257 -33.14 9.61 5.08
C GLU A 257 -33.68 8.61 6.10
N ALA A 258 -33.72 7.32 5.76
CA ALA A 258 -34.20 6.28 6.66
C ALA A 258 -33.36 6.19 7.93
N LEU A 259 -32.01 6.24 7.81
CA LEU A 259 -31.09 6.23 8.95
C LEU A 259 -31.21 7.49 9.79
N SER A 260 -31.32 8.66 9.16
CA SER A 260 -31.50 9.94 9.87
C SER A 260 -32.82 9.98 10.66
N ASN A 261 -33.92 9.52 10.07
CA ASN A 261 -35.23 9.43 10.72
C ASN A 261 -35.19 8.45 11.93
N ALA A 262 -34.36 7.42 11.87
CA ALA A 262 -34.14 6.48 12.97
C ALA A 262 -33.09 6.96 13.98
N ASN A 263 -32.56 8.18 13.84
CA ASN A 263 -31.48 8.76 14.67
C ASN A 263 -30.23 7.85 14.74
N VAL A 264 -29.85 7.25 13.61
CA VAL A 264 -28.68 6.37 13.48
C VAL A 264 -27.53 7.12 12.86
N ASN A 265 -26.36 7.03 13.49
CA ASN A 265 -25.12 7.53 12.91
C ASN A 265 -24.65 6.63 11.77
N TYR A 266 -24.21 7.24 10.69
CA TYR A 266 -23.66 6.52 9.54
C TYR A 266 -22.45 7.23 8.93
N ARG A 267 -21.64 6.48 8.21
CA ARG A 267 -20.52 6.98 7.41
C ARG A 267 -20.76 6.63 5.95
N ARG A 268 -20.63 7.63 5.08
CA ARG A 268 -20.61 7.42 3.63
C ARG A 268 -19.17 7.23 3.16
N SER A 269 -18.92 6.28 2.27
CA SER A 269 -17.64 6.12 1.58
C SER A 269 -17.83 5.74 0.11
N ASN A 270 -16.90 6.19 -0.74
CA ASN A 270 -16.82 5.84 -2.16
C ASN A 270 -15.40 5.39 -2.57
N ASN A 271 -14.50 5.18 -1.60
CA ASN A 271 -13.09 4.83 -1.84
C ASN A 271 -12.47 3.96 -0.74
N ASP A 272 -13.26 3.39 0.15
CA ASP A 272 -12.80 2.57 1.28
C ASP A 272 -12.18 1.25 0.78
N ILE A 273 -10.85 1.17 0.89
CA ILE A 273 -10.08 0.00 0.44
C ILE A 273 -10.39 -1.22 1.31
N GLU A 274 -10.66 -1.06 2.60
CA GLU A 274 -11.00 -2.17 3.49
C GLU A 274 -12.30 -2.85 3.06
N LEU A 275 -13.37 -2.08 2.87
CA LEU A 275 -14.65 -2.59 2.38
C LEU A 275 -14.50 -3.26 1.00
N MET A 276 -13.72 -2.64 0.10
CA MET A 276 -13.43 -3.23 -1.20
C MET A 276 -12.76 -4.59 -1.06
N THR A 277 -11.77 -4.74 -0.18
CA THR A 277 -11.05 -6.02 0.00
C THR A 277 -11.92 -7.10 0.60
N ILE A 278 -12.75 -6.78 1.61
CA ILE A 278 -13.72 -7.72 2.21
C ILE A 278 -14.63 -8.27 1.12
N ASN A 279 -15.19 -7.41 0.30
CA ASN A 279 -16.12 -7.79 -0.75
C ASN A 279 -15.47 -8.50 -1.93
N ALA A 280 -14.28 -8.06 -2.36
CA ALA A 280 -13.50 -8.76 -3.39
C ALA A 280 -13.17 -10.19 -2.98
N LYS A 281 -12.74 -10.39 -1.74
CA LYS A 281 -12.45 -11.70 -1.17
C LYS A 281 -13.69 -12.58 -1.12
N ALA A 282 -14.83 -12.04 -0.67
CA ALA A 282 -16.10 -12.76 -0.61
C ALA A 282 -16.54 -13.24 -2.00
N VAL A 283 -16.45 -12.39 -3.03
CA VAL A 283 -16.78 -12.75 -4.42
C VAL A 283 -15.83 -13.82 -4.96
N TYR A 284 -14.52 -13.67 -4.76
CA TYR A 284 -13.51 -14.61 -5.24
C TYR A 284 -13.73 -16.03 -4.73
N TYR A 285 -13.95 -16.19 -3.42
CA TYR A 285 -14.14 -17.51 -2.82
C TYR A 285 -15.53 -18.09 -3.00
N ARG A 286 -16.58 -17.27 -3.23
CA ARG A 286 -17.91 -17.76 -3.62
C ARG A 286 -17.92 -18.25 -5.07
N GLY A 287 -17.23 -17.58 -5.97
CA GLY A 287 -17.14 -17.95 -7.38
C GLY A 287 -16.34 -19.24 -7.64
N GLY A 288 -15.40 -19.59 -6.76
CA GLY A 288 -14.61 -20.82 -6.84
C GLY A 288 -15.31 -22.11 -6.31
N LYS A 289 -16.57 -22.02 -5.91
CA LYS A 289 -17.42 -23.16 -5.48
C LYS A 289 -18.41 -23.61 -6.57
N ARG A 290 -18.20 -23.21 -7.84
CA ARG A 290 -18.95 -23.73 -8.98
C ARG A 290 -18.15 -24.75 -9.75
#